data_be1227f75b8973d070c1c7040998de13
#
_entry.id   be1227f75b8973d070c1c7040998de13
#
_cell.length_a   1.000
_cell.length_b   1.000
_cell.length_c   1.000
_cell.angle_alpha   90.00
_cell.angle_beta   90.00
_cell.angle_gamma   90.00
#
_symmetry.space_group_name_H-M   'P 1'
#
loop_
_entity.id
_entity.type
_entity.pdbx_description
1 polymer ?
#
loop_
_entity_poly.entity_id
_entity_poly.type
_entity_poly.pdbx_seq_one_letter_code
_entity_poly.pdbx_strand_id
1 'polypeptide(L)'
;MKRIFCCFFLFLSLSVAGQQPYKIIAYYTGNGETIQQYPVNKLTHIIYSFLKMQNDTLTFHNDEQRKTLQQLVQLKKTNPQLKIMVSIGGWGGCAACSDLFSSAAQRSRFAQTTVAFFKQYNVDGIDLDWEYPAIEGYPGHKYDTADKTNFTSLVKSLREEMGNNYLLSFAAGGFVKYLEESIDWNAVMPLLDFVNLMTYDLVGGYSTVTGHHTPLSGYRPGQESTEKCVNWLLDKNVAPGKLIIGAAFYARVWEQVPDSNHGLYQPGIFNQGVGYNNFATYFSDSSGFTYSRDKKAKAPYQYNAAKKLFATFDDKRSVSDKSKFIRRKKLGGIMFWELSNDLPANGLVDEIYKRLSK
;
A
#
# COMPACT_ATOMS: atom_id res chain seq x y z
N MET A 1 59.11 -32.40 -33.92
CA MET A 1 57.88 -31.58 -34.03
C MET A 1 57.02 -31.90 -32.80
N LYS A 2 57.04 -31.01 -31.80
CA LYS A 2 56.21 -31.13 -30.57
C LYS A 2 54.94 -30.30 -30.78
N ARG A 3 53.76 -30.95 -30.79
CA ARG A 3 52.47 -30.28 -30.86
C ARG A 3 52.07 -29.86 -29.44
N ILE A 4 51.91 -28.55 -29.22
CA ILE A 4 51.38 -27.96 -27.99
C ILE A 4 49.85 -27.91 -28.15
N PHE A 5 49.14 -28.65 -27.29
CA PHE A 5 47.68 -28.59 -27.16
C PHE A 5 47.32 -27.47 -26.17
N CYS A 6 46.80 -26.37 -26.67
CA CYS A 6 46.24 -25.29 -25.82
C CYS A 6 44.79 -25.66 -25.45
N CYS A 7 44.57 -26.07 -24.21
CA CYS A 7 43.22 -26.22 -23.66
C CYS A 7 42.67 -24.84 -23.29
N PHE A 8 41.70 -24.38 -24.06
CA PHE A 8 40.88 -23.20 -23.70
C PHE A 8 39.86 -23.63 -22.66
N PHE A 9 40.05 -23.22 -21.40
CA PHE A 9 39.01 -23.29 -20.37
C PHE A 9 38.04 -22.16 -20.55
N LEU A 10 36.83 -22.46 -21.04
CA LEU A 10 35.70 -21.52 -21.02
C LEU A 10 35.19 -21.44 -19.56
N PHE A 11 35.47 -20.32 -18.89
CA PHE A 11 34.82 -19.98 -17.63
C PHE A 11 33.40 -19.51 -17.95
N LEU A 12 32.40 -20.40 -17.81
CA LEU A 12 30.99 -19.98 -17.71
C LEU A 12 30.82 -19.29 -16.36
N SER A 13 30.79 -17.95 -16.34
CA SER A 13 30.31 -17.18 -15.19
C SER A 13 28.79 -17.37 -15.10
N LEU A 14 28.36 -18.29 -14.25
CA LEU A 14 26.96 -18.33 -13.78
C LEU A 14 26.70 -17.09 -12.98
N SER A 15 26.08 -16.09 -13.62
CA SER A 15 25.47 -14.97 -12.91
C SER A 15 24.33 -15.54 -12.07
N VAL A 16 24.57 -15.76 -10.78
CA VAL A 16 23.51 -15.97 -9.80
C VAL A 16 22.76 -14.64 -9.77
N ALA A 17 21.64 -14.57 -10.48
CA ALA A 17 20.71 -13.47 -10.33
C ALA A 17 20.21 -13.49 -8.86
N GLY A 18 20.86 -12.72 -8.00
CA GLY A 18 20.43 -12.55 -6.61
C GLY A 18 18.99 -12.11 -6.62
N GLN A 19 18.14 -12.80 -5.86
CA GLN A 19 16.74 -12.40 -5.71
C GLN A 19 16.71 -10.95 -5.23
N GLN A 20 16.03 -10.08 -5.98
CA GLN A 20 15.83 -8.69 -5.55
C GLN A 20 15.21 -8.68 -4.16
N PRO A 21 15.72 -7.88 -3.22
CA PRO A 21 15.17 -7.83 -1.87
C PRO A 21 13.70 -7.41 -1.93
N TYR A 22 12.86 -8.03 -1.10
CA TYR A 22 11.46 -7.66 -0.98
C TYR A 22 11.32 -6.21 -0.54
N LYS A 23 10.40 -5.47 -1.17
CA LYS A 23 10.10 -4.11 -0.76
C LYS A 23 9.31 -4.11 0.55
N ILE A 24 9.71 -3.25 1.48
CA ILE A 24 8.98 -2.92 2.71
C ILE A 24 8.69 -1.44 2.63
N ILE A 25 7.44 -1.11 2.29
CA ILE A 25 7.01 0.24 1.90
C ILE A 25 6.10 0.81 2.98
N ALA A 26 6.50 1.94 3.55
CA ALA A 26 5.72 2.68 4.53
C ALA A 26 5.00 3.86 3.86
N TYR A 27 3.67 3.93 3.94
CA TYR A 27 2.99 5.21 3.82
C TYR A 27 3.22 5.99 5.11
N TYR A 28 3.45 7.29 5.01
CA TYR A 28 3.77 8.14 6.15
C TYR A 28 3.05 9.48 6.05
N THR A 29 2.25 9.80 7.09
CA THR A 29 1.48 11.04 7.20
C THR A 29 1.96 11.94 8.33
N GLY A 30 2.97 11.50 9.09
CA GLY A 30 3.53 12.23 10.23
C GLY A 30 4.47 13.37 9.83
N ASN A 31 5.18 13.89 10.81
CA ASN A 31 6.14 14.99 10.64
C ASN A 31 7.61 14.52 10.67
N GLY A 32 8.53 15.43 10.38
CA GLY A 32 9.95 15.11 10.29
C GLY A 32 10.64 14.84 11.64
N GLU A 33 10.03 15.17 12.77
CA GLU A 33 10.56 14.86 14.09
C GLU A 33 10.16 13.45 14.51
N THR A 34 8.91 13.07 14.28
CA THR A 34 8.38 11.76 14.70
C THR A 34 8.95 10.61 13.88
N ILE A 35 9.35 10.82 12.63
CA ILE A 35 9.94 9.76 11.78
C ILE A 35 11.17 9.10 12.42
N GLN A 36 11.96 9.85 13.19
CA GLN A 36 13.17 9.36 13.87
C GLN A 36 12.87 8.29 14.93
N GLN A 37 11.63 8.17 15.39
CA GLN A 37 11.21 7.19 16.38
C GLN A 37 11.02 5.79 15.77
N TYR A 38 10.84 5.70 14.46
CA TYR A 38 10.53 4.44 13.77
C TYR A 38 11.79 3.76 13.20
N PRO A 39 11.78 2.45 12.99
CA PRO A 39 12.92 1.70 12.49
C PRO A 39 13.11 1.88 10.97
N VAL A 40 13.42 3.12 10.53
CA VAL A 40 13.56 3.49 9.11
C VAL A 40 14.63 2.70 8.37
N ASN A 41 15.63 2.16 9.08
CA ASN A 41 16.65 1.27 8.51
C ASN A 41 16.12 -0.10 8.09
N LYS A 42 14.87 -0.44 8.44
CA LYS A 42 14.17 -1.66 8.03
C LYS A 42 13.24 -1.44 6.84
N LEU A 43 13.09 -0.19 6.40
CA LEU A 43 12.27 0.19 5.26
C LEU A 43 13.10 0.27 3.98
N THR A 44 12.49 -0.06 2.86
CA THR A 44 13.05 0.15 1.53
C THR A 44 12.53 1.43 0.88
N HIS A 45 11.28 1.79 1.19
CA HIS A 45 10.61 2.98 0.66
C HIS A 45 9.79 3.66 1.76
N ILE A 46 9.75 4.98 1.71
CA ILE A 46 8.76 5.81 2.41
C ILE A 46 8.00 6.58 1.34
N ILE A 47 6.67 6.46 1.35
CA ILE A 47 5.75 7.22 0.52
C ILE A 47 5.12 8.30 1.40
N TYR A 48 5.58 9.54 1.25
CA TYR A 48 5.08 10.66 2.03
C TYR A 48 3.72 11.11 1.51
N SER A 49 2.71 11.05 2.34
CA SER A 49 1.29 11.21 2.01
C SER A 49 0.65 12.34 2.81
N PHE A 50 -0.16 13.18 2.22
CA PHE A 50 -0.38 13.35 0.80
C PHE A 50 0.02 14.76 0.41
N LEU A 51 0.67 14.93 -0.73
CA LEU A 51 0.82 16.24 -1.33
C LEU A 51 -0.50 16.65 -2.01
N LYS A 52 -0.66 17.92 -2.32
CA LYS A 52 -1.84 18.38 -3.04
C LYS A 52 -1.53 18.71 -4.50
N MET A 53 -2.56 18.62 -5.31
CA MET A 53 -2.58 19.23 -6.62
C MET A 53 -3.20 20.62 -6.53
N GLN A 54 -2.52 21.62 -7.06
CA GLN A 54 -3.09 22.93 -7.27
C GLN A 54 -3.15 23.17 -8.78
N ASN A 55 -4.36 23.12 -9.31
CA ASN A 55 -4.59 22.98 -10.75
C ASN A 55 -3.87 21.73 -11.27
N ASP A 56 -2.93 21.85 -12.21
CA ASP A 56 -2.13 20.80 -12.82
C ASP A 56 -0.70 20.71 -12.25
N THR A 57 -0.48 21.19 -11.03
CA THR A 57 0.86 21.27 -10.42
C THR A 57 0.89 20.58 -9.07
N LEU A 58 1.92 19.74 -8.87
CA LEU A 58 2.23 19.12 -7.59
C LEU A 58 2.77 20.17 -6.62
N THR A 59 2.18 20.27 -5.42
CA THR A 59 2.59 21.26 -4.41
C THR A 59 2.33 20.77 -2.98
N PHE A 60 2.78 21.54 -2.00
CA PHE A 60 2.54 21.28 -0.57
C PHE A 60 1.26 21.94 -0.09
N HIS A 61 0.67 21.38 0.98
CA HIS A 61 -0.42 22.04 1.69
C HIS A 61 0.07 23.28 2.46
N ASN A 62 1.30 23.20 3.03
CA ASN A 62 1.92 24.24 3.85
C ASN A 62 3.44 24.04 3.95
N ASP A 63 4.11 24.98 4.60
CA ASP A 63 5.56 24.97 4.82
C ASP A 63 6.04 23.83 5.71
N GLU A 64 5.22 23.39 6.67
CA GLU A 64 5.57 22.26 7.55
C GLU A 64 5.72 20.97 6.73
N GLN A 65 4.79 20.73 5.81
CA GLN A 65 4.88 19.58 4.91
C GLN A 65 6.15 19.62 4.05
N ARG A 66 6.54 20.81 3.56
CA ARG A 66 7.78 20.99 2.80
C ARG A 66 9.02 20.67 3.65
N LYS A 67 9.07 21.16 4.90
CA LYS A 67 10.16 20.86 5.85
C LYS A 67 10.23 19.37 6.16
N THR A 68 9.09 18.73 6.39
CA THR A 68 9.00 17.28 6.63
C THR A 68 9.59 16.49 5.46
N LEU A 69 9.21 16.80 4.20
CA LEU A 69 9.78 16.11 3.05
C LEU A 69 11.32 16.30 2.98
N GLN A 70 11.82 17.48 3.25
CA GLN A 70 13.27 17.74 3.29
C GLN A 70 13.96 16.88 4.37
N GLN A 71 13.36 16.73 5.54
CA GLN A 71 13.87 15.87 6.62
C GLN A 71 13.83 14.37 6.24
N LEU A 72 12.74 13.90 5.60
CA LEU A 72 12.66 12.53 5.09
C LEU A 72 13.78 12.25 4.07
N VAL A 73 14.04 13.16 3.16
CA VAL A 73 15.12 13.01 2.17
C VAL A 73 16.51 12.94 2.84
N GLN A 74 16.74 13.62 3.98
CA GLN A 74 17.99 13.48 4.72
C GLN A 74 18.24 12.06 5.27
N LEU A 75 17.20 11.25 5.48
CA LEU A 75 17.37 9.86 5.90
C LEU A 75 18.21 9.03 4.91
N LYS A 76 18.24 9.42 3.64
CA LYS A 76 19.11 8.79 2.63
C LYS A 76 20.59 8.90 2.93
N LYS A 77 21.02 9.86 3.77
CA LYS A 77 22.43 9.98 4.20
C LYS A 77 22.88 8.82 5.09
N THR A 78 21.97 8.32 5.94
CA THR A 78 22.23 7.19 6.85
C THR A 78 21.73 5.84 6.29
N ASN A 79 20.79 5.88 5.35
CA ASN A 79 20.28 4.72 4.62
C ASN A 79 20.26 5.01 3.10
N PRO A 80 21.38 4.87 2.38
CA PRO A 80 21.48 5.24 0.96
C PRO A 80 20.58 4.42 0.03
N GLN A 81 20.10 3.25 0.47
CA GLN A 81 19.19 2.40 -0.31
C GLN A 81 17.72 2.80 -0.15
N LEU A 82 17.40 3.63 0.86
CA LEU A 82 16.04 4.08 1.10
C LEU A 82 15.56 4.99 -0.04
N LYS A 83 14.37 4.71 -0.54
CA LYS A 83 13.67 5.54 -1.52
C LYS A 83 12.63 6.40 -0.84
N ILE A 84 12.65 7.68 -1.14
CA ILE A 84 11.64 8.64 -0.68
C ILE A 84 10.76 9.01 -1.86
N MET A 85 9.52 8.58 -1.80
CA MET A 85 8.49 8.91 -2.78
C MET A 85 7.46 9.85 -2.17
N VAL A 86 6.69 10.51 -3.01
CA VAL A 86 5.54 11.33 -2.59
C VAL A 86 4.26 10.73 -3.16
N SER A 87 3.13 10.90 -2.49
CA SER A 87 1.83 10.49 -3.00
C SER A 87 0.87 11.66 -3.11
N ILE A 88 -0.04 11.58 -4.07
CA ILE A 88 -1.19 12.48 -4.24
C ILE A 88 -2.48 11.68 -4.11
N GLY A 89 -3.53 12.33 -3.65
CA GLY A 89 -4.85 11.72 -3.53
C GLY A 89 -5.12 11.21 -2.12
N GLY A 90 -5.38 9.91 -1.99
CA GLY A 90 -5.90 9.30 -0.78
C GLY A 90 -7.41 9.52 -0.63
N TRP A 91 -8.00 8.88 0.40
CA TRP A 91 -9.44 8.95 0.65
C TRP A 91 -9.89 10.39 0.92
N GLY A 92 -10.64 10.96 -0.03
CA GLY A 92 -11.08 12.36 0.01
C GLY A 92 -10.11 13.36 -0.65
N GLY A 93 -8.89 12.97 -1.01
CA GLY A 93 -7.89 13.90 -1.55
C GLY A 93 -7.91 14.09 -3.08
N CYS A 94 -8.73 13.31 -3.80
CA CYS A 94 -8.75 13.27 -5.27
C CYS A 94 -10.04 13.85 -5.90
N ALA A 95 -10.68 14.80 -5.27
CA ALA A 95 -11.95 15.40 -5.74
C ALA A 95 -11.87 15.95 -7.17
N ALA A 96 -10.72 16.52 -7.56
CA ALA A 96 -10.50 17.10 -8.88
C ALA A 96 -9.92 16.13 -9.91
N CYS A 97 -9.60 14.89 -9.55
CA CYS A 97 -8.82 13.98 -10.41
C CYS A 97 -9.52 13.65 -11.72
N SER A 98 -10.82 13.34 -11.69
CA SER A 98 -11.58 13.01 -12.89
C SER A 98 -11.61 14.18 -13.88
N ASP A 99 -11.85 15.41 -13.40
CA ASP A 99 -11.84 16.59 -14.25
C ASP A 99 -10.43 16.94 -14.76
N LEU A 100 -9.46 16.98 -13.86
CA LEU A 100 -8.08 17.35 -14.18
C LEU A 100 -7.44 16.40 -15.18
N PHE A 101 -7.56 15.10 -14.94
CA PHE A 101 -6.90 14.10 -15.78
C PHE A 101 -7.70 13.71 -17.03
N SER A 102 -8.88 14.29 -17.25
CA SER A 102 -9.58 14.21 -18.54
C SER A 102 -8.83 14.98 -19.65
N SER A 103 -8.12 16.05 -19.31
CA SER A 103 -7.41 16.91 -20.26
C SER A 103 -5.99 16.42 -20.55
N ALA A 104 -5.66 16.22 -21.82
CA ALA A 104 -4.29 15.85 -22.24
C ALA A 104 -3.26 16.94 -21.90
N ALA A 105 -3.62 18.22 -22.03
CA ALA A 105 -2.75 19.34 -21.68
C ALA A 105 -2.43 19.36 -20.18
N GLN A 106 -3.43 19.10 -19.33
CA GLN A 106 -3.25 19.06 -17.88
C GLN A 106 -2.43 17.84 -17.45
N ARG A 107 -2.63 16.65 -18.04
CA ARG A 107 -1.77 15.48 -17.79
C ARG A 107 -0.31 15.75 -18.13
N SER A 108 -0.04 16.36 -19.30
CA SER A 108 1.31 16.73 -19.71
C SER A 108 1.94 17.75 -18.76
N ARG A 109 1.20 18.80 -18.39
CA ARG A 109 1.66 19.81 -17.44
C ARG A 109 1.94 19.21 -16.06
N PHE A 110 1.05 18.35 -15.56
CA PHE A 110 1.26 17.64 -14.30
C PHE A 110 2.53 16.79 -14.33
N ALA A 111 2.78 16.04 -15.40
CA ALA A 111 4.00 15.24 -15.55
C ALA A 111 5.27 16.12 -15.51
N GLN A 112 5.30 17.23 -16.26
CA GLN A 112 6.43 18.15 -16.29
C GLN A 112 6.70 18.77 -14.91
N THR A 113 5.66 19.26 -14.24
CA THR A 113 5.79 19.87 -12.90
C THR A 113 6.20 18.86 -11.84
N THR A 114 5.76 17.61 -11.96
CA THR A 114 6.13 16.50 -11.10
C THR A 114 7.64 16.19 -11.21
N VAL A 115 8.18 16.11 -12.43
CA VAL A 115 9.63 15.89 -12.62
C VAL A 115 10.45 17.08 -12.13
N ALA A 116 9.99 18.32 -12.34
CA ALA A 116 10.62 19.50 -11.78
C ALA A 116 10.65 19.46 -10.24
N PHE A 117 9.56 19.02 -9.62
CA PHE A 117 9.46 18.82 -8.17
C PHE A 117 10.48 17.77 -7.67
N PHE A 118 10.63 16.63 -8.37
CA PHE A 118 11.61 15.60 -7.98
C PHE A 118 13.03 16.13 -7.99
N LYS A 119 13.41 16.88 -9.02
CA LYS A 119 14.73 17.49 -9.12
C LYS A 119 14.98 18.50 -7.99
N GLN A 120 13.97 19.32 -7.69
CA GLN A 120 14.07 20.36 -6.66
C GLN A 120 14.21 19.77 -5.25
N TYR A 121 13.47 18.70 -4.94
CA TYR A 121 13.41 18.12 -3.59
C TYR A 121 14.18 16.82 -3.42
N ASN A 122 14.87 16.33 -4.45
CA ASN A 122 15.63 15.07 -4.45
C ASN A 122 14.78 13.86 -4.05
N VAL A 123 13.56 13.78 -4.60
CA VAL A 123 12.58 12.71 -4.39
C VAL A 123 12.80 11.63 -5.44
N ASP A 124 12.56 10.36 -5.07
CA ASP A 124 12.83 9.20 -5.92
C ASP A 124 11.66 8.79 -6.82
N GLY A 125 10.45 9.36 -6.60
CA GLY A 125 9.29 9.02 -7.42
C GLY A 125 7.95 9.47 -6.87
N ILE A 126 6.88 9.07 -7.56
CA ILE A 126 5.50 9.37 -7.18
C ILE A 126 4.65 8.10 -7.10
N ASP A 127 3.70 8.13 -6.19
CA ASP A 127 2.61 7.18 -6.04
C ASP A 127 1.27 7.89 -6.29
N LEU A 128 0.41 7.30 -7.10
CA LEU A 128 -0.90 7.86 -7.43
C LEU A 128 -1.97 7.14 -6.61
N ASP A 129 -2.60 7.84 -5.67
CA ASP A 129 -3.66 7.28 -4.83
C ASP A 129 -5.02 7.89 -5.19
N TRP A 130 -5.49 7.58 -6.40
CA TRP A 130 -6.79 8.02 -6.89
C TRP A 130 -7.88 6.99 -6.51
N GLU A 131 -8.77 7.38 -5.59
CA GLU A 131 -9.81 6.52 -5.03
C GLU A 131 -11.21 7.00 -5.42
N TYR A 132 -11.79 6.57 -6.60
CA TYR A 132 -11.21 5.64 -7.58
C TYR A 132 -11.45 6.13 -9.01
N PRO A 133 -10.58 5.80 -10.00
CA PRO A 133 -10.91 6.01 -11.40
C PRO A 133 -12.09 5.14 -11.81
N ALA A 134 -13.02 5.69 -12.59
CA ALA A 134 -14.13 5.03 -13.26
C ALA A 134 -15.22 4.38 -12.37
N ILE A 135 -15.04 4.33 -11.06
CA ILE A 135 -16.02 3.80 -10.11
C ILE A 135 -16.21 4.76 -8.93
N GLU A 136 -17.31 4.60 -8.22
CA GLU A 136 -17.57 5.35 -7.01
C GLU A 136 -16.47 5.08 -5.95
N GLY A 137 -15.92 6.17 -5.40
CA GLY A 137 -14.96 6.18 -4.31
C GLY A 137 -15.46 7.01 -3.13
N TYR A 138 -14.70 8.06 -2.77
CA TYR A 138 -15.13 8.97 -1.69
C TYR A 138 -16.47 9.61 -2.00
N PRO A 139 -17.43 9.61 -1.04
CA PRO A 139 -18.78 10.14 -1.25
C PRO A 139 -18.78 11.56 -1.81
N GLY A 140 -19.46 11.76 -2.94
CA GLY A 140 -19.57 13.05 -3.62
C GLY A 140 -18.41 13.40 -4.57
N HIS A 141 -17.35 12.57 -4.66
CA HIS A 141 -16.36 12.76 -5.70
C HIS A 141 -16.89 12.35 -7.07
N LYS A 142 -16.55 13.16 -8.08
CA LYS A 142 -16.85 12.85 -9.46
C LYS A 142 -16.02 11.66 -9.92
N TYR A 143 -16.67 10.77 -10.67
CA TYR A 143 -16.02 9.70 -11.43
C TYR A 143 -16.75 9.54 -12.79
N ASP A 144 -16.03 9.06 -13.77
CA ASP A 144 -16.53 8.83 -15.14
C ASP A 144 -15.88 7.55 -15.68
N THR A 145 -16.61 6.80 -16.50
CA THR A 145 -16.07 5.57 -17.13
C THR A 145 -14.82 5.85 -17.98
N ALA A 146 -14.67 7.07 -18.53
CA ALA A 146 -13.48 7.52 -19.24
C ALA A 146 -12.24 7.63 -18.32
N ASP A 147 -12.39 7.67 -17.00
CA ASP A 147 -11.26 7.78 -16.06
C ASP A 147 -10.31 6.60 -16.16
N LYS A 148 -10.79 5.41 -16.53
CA LYS A 148 -9.94 4.25 -16.83
C LYS A 148 -8.91 4.55 -17.94
N THR A 149 -9.37 5.17 -19.03
CA THR A 149 -8.51 5.60 -20.14
C THR A 149 -7.66 6.81 -19.77
N ASN A 150 -8.24 7.75 -19.01
CA ASN A 150 -7.54 8.94 -18.54
C ASN A 150 -6.41 8.59 -17.57
N PHE A 151 -6.63 7.62 -16.66
CA PHE A 151 -5.60 7.09 -15.78
C PHE A 151 -4.45 6.45 -16.56
N THR A 152 -4.77 5.62 -17.54
CA THR A 152 -3.76 5.03 -18.44
C THR A 152 -2.94 6.11 -19.14
N SER A 153 -3.60 7.16 -19.65
CA SER A 153 -2.94 8.28 -20.32
C SER A 153 -2.09 9.12 -19.36
N LEU A 154 -2.54 9.30 -18.10
CA LEU A 154 -1.77 9.96 -17.04
C LEU A 154 -0.47 9.20 -16.73
N VAL A 155 -0.58 7.89 -16.51
CA VAL A 155 0.59 7.02 -16.25
C VAL A 155 1.58 7.07 -17.42
N LYS A 156 1.07 7.07 -18.66
CA LYS A 156 1.90 7.21 -19.87
C LYS A 156 2.62 8.55 -19.89
N SER A 157 1.93 9.67 -19.69
CA SER A 157 2.53 11.01 -19.67
C SER A 157 3.59 11.14 -18.58
N LEU A 158 3.33 10.60 -17.38
CA LEU A 158 4.30 10.58 -16.29
C LEU A 158 5.53 9.76 -16.67
N ARG A 159 5.36 8.54 -17.19
CA ARG A 159 6.50 7.68 -17.56
C ARG A 159 7.34 8.28 -18.69
N GLU A 160 6.70 8.90 -19.68
CA GLU A 160 7.40 9.60 -20.78
C GLU A 160 8.28 10.73 -20.24
N GLU A 161 7.79 11.56 -19.32
CA GLU A 161 8.53 12.68 -18.74
C GLU A 161 9.59 12.23 -17.72
N MET A 162 9.27 11.22 -16.90
CA MET A 162 10.17 10.68 -15.85
C MET A 162 11.30 9.82 -16.42
N GLY A 163 11.13 9.23 -17.60
CA GLY A 163 12.02 8.19 -18.11
C GLY A 163 12.11 7.02 -17.13
N ASN A 164 13.30 6.40 -17.02
CA ASN A 164 13.58 5.31 -16.08
C ASN A 164 14.32 5.79 -14.81
N ASN A 165 14.43 7.11 -14.61
CA ASN A 165 15.21 7.67 -13.52
C ASN A 165 14.43 7.75 -12.19
N TYR A 166 13.10 7.70 -12.26
CA TYR A 166 12.21 7.88 -11.13
C TYR A 166 11.20 6.73 -11.02
N LEU A 167 10.83 6.40 -9.80
CA LEU A 167 9.85 5.37 -9.50
C LEU A 167 8.43 5.90 -9.73
N LEU A 168 7.60 5.07 -10.37
CA LEU A 168 6.19 5.33 -10.60
C LEU A 168 5.37 4.16 -10.09
N SER A 169 4.49 4.41 -9.14
CA SER A 169 3.55 3.44 -8.59
C SER A 169 2.16 4.05 -8.43
N PHE A 170 1.19 3.23 -8.08
CA PHE A 170 -0.10 3.68 -7.63
C PHE A 170 -0.68 2.75 -6.56
N ALA A 171 -1.59 3.28 -5.73
CA ALA A 171 -2.38 2.52 -4.79
C ALA A 171 -3.64 2.01 -5.49
N ALA A 172 -3.83 0.70 -5.48
CA ALA A 172 -4.92 0.02 -6.16
C ALA A 172 -5.92 -0.56 -5.15
N GLY A 173 -7.21 -0.36 -5.38
CA GLY A 173 -8.25 -1.02 -4.59
C GLY A 173 -8.12 -2.54 -4.61
N GLY A 174 -8.12 -3.16 -3.44
CA GLY A 174 -7.89 -4.61 -3.28
C GLY A 174 -9.13 -5.49 -3.51
N PHE A 175 -10.15 -5.03 -4.22
CA PHE A 175 -11.44 -5.68 -4.42
C PHE A 175 -11.81 -5.81 -5.91
N VAL A 176 -12.59 -6.84 -6.24
CA VAL A 176 -12.84 -7.27 -7.63
C VAL A 176 -13.41 -6.15 -8.49
N LYS A 177 -14.39 -5.38 -8.02
CA LYS A 177 -14.99 -4.30 -8.82
C LYS A 177 -13.93 -3.30 -9.31
N TYR A 178 -12.99 -2.91 -8.44
CA TYR A 178 -11.89 -2.03 -8.83
C TYR A 178 -10.98 -2.71 -9.87
N LEU A 179 -10.62 -3.98 -9.63
CA LEU A 179 -9.73 -4.71 -10.54
C LEU A 179 -10.30 -4.83 -11.96
N GLU A 180 -11.61 -4.96 -12.09
CA GLU A 180 -12.30 -5.11 -13.39
C GLU A 180 -12.59 -3.79 -14.08
N GLU A 181 -13.03 -2.78 -13.32
CA GLU A 181 -13.62 -1.58 -13.90
C GLU A 181 -12.66 -0.38 -13.95
N SER A 182 -11.73 -0.23 -12.97
CA SER A 182 -10.96 1.02 -12.82
C SER A 182 -9.72 1.11 -13.69
N ILE A 183 -9.01 0.01 -13.93
CA ILE A 183 -7.67 0.01 -14.51
C ILE A 183 -7.57 -0.87 -15.76
N ASP A 184 -6.89 -0.38 -16.79
CA ASP A 184 -6.37 -1.22 -17.87
C ASP A 184 -4.99 -1.77 -17.47
N TRP A 185 -5.01 -2.93 -16.81
CA TRP A 185 -3.81 -3.56 -16.26
C TRP A 185 -2.74 -3.87 -17.31
N ASN A 186 -3.15 -4.26 -18.53
CA ASN A 186 -2.21 -4.60 -19.58
C ASN A 186 -1.49 -3.37 -20.13
N ALA A 187 -2.17 -2.24 -20.19
CA ALA A 187 -1.59 -0.98 -20.66
C ALA A 187 -0.75 -0.28 -19.57
N VAL A 188 -1.17 -0.36 -18.30
CA VAL A 188 -0.57 0.41 -17.21
C VAL A 188 0.65 -0.30 -16.60
N MET A 189 0.58 -1.61 -16.34
CA MET A 189 1.64 -2.33 -15.61
C MET A 189 3.03 -2.33 -16.28
N PRO A 190 3.17 -2.33 -17.62
CA PRO A 190 4.48 -2.17 -18.25
C PRO A 190 5.18 -0.84 -17.91
N LEU A 191 4.41 0.23 -17.66
CA LEU A 191 4.89 1.59 -17.39
C LEU A 191 5.25 1.84 -15.92
N LEU A 192 4.85 0.94 -15.02
CA LEU A 192 5.04 1.07 -13.58
C LEU A 192 6.22 0.26 -13.06
N ASP A 193 6.80 0.71 -11.94
CA ASP A 193 7.80 -0.04 -11.20
C ASP A 193 7.13 -1.09 -10.29
N PHE A 194 6.02 -0.75 -9.64
CA PHE A 194 5.21 -1.64 -8.83
C PHE A 194 3.80 -1.05 -8.62
N VAL A 195 2.90 -1.86 -8.05
CA VAL A 195 1.55 -1.45 -7.63
C VAL A 195 1.33 -1.81 -6.18
N ASN A 196 0.81 -0.86 -5.40
CA ASN A 196 0.47 -0.99 -3.99
C ASN A 196 -0.99 -1.45 -3.87
N LEU A 197 -1.23 -2.71 -3.53
CA LEU A 197 -2.57 -3.28 -3.43
C LEU A 197 -3.15 -2.98 -2.05
N MET A 198 -4.14 -2.11 -1.97
CA MET A 198 -4.86 -1.79 -0.73
C MET A 198 -5.76 -2.94 -0.31
N THR A 199 -5.15 -4.07 0.09
CA THR A 199 -5.84 -5.28 0.56
C THR A 199 -6.25 -5.15 2.03
N TYR A 200 -6.77 -4.00 2.36
CA TYR A 200 -7.41 -3.62 3.63
C TYR A 200 -8.65 -2.77 3.34
N ASP A 201 -9.44 -2.49 4.38
CA ASP A 201 -10.77 -1.88 4.26
C ASP A 201 -11.72 -2.65 3.33
N LEU A 202 -11.45 -3.95 3.11
CA LEU A 202 -12.30 -4.84 2.32
C LEU A 202 -13.67 -5.06 2.98
N VAL A 203 -13.75 -4.85 4.29
CA VAL A 203 -14.95 -4.52 5.05
C VAL A 203 -14.63 -3.19 5.73
N GLY A 204 -15.10 -2.10 5.19
CA GLY A 204 -14.71 -0.73 5.58
C GLY A 204 -15.73 -0.04 6.47
N GLY A 205 -15.50 1.25 6.77
CA GLY A 205 -16.35 2.05 7.64
C GLY A 205 -17.78 2.29 7.14
N TYR A 206 -18.08 1.98 5.88
CA TYR A 206 -19.43 2.05 5.32
C TYR A 206 -20.18 0.72 5.38
N SER A 207 -19.54 -0.35 5.85
CA SER A 207 -20.14 -1.68 5.95
C SER A 207 -21.07 -1.76 7.15
N THR A 208 -22.32 -2.18 6.93
CA THR A 208 -23.33 -2.41 7.97
C THR A 208 -23.28 -3.81 8.56
N VAL A 209 -22.37 -4.64 8.07
CA VAL A 209 -22.11 -6.00 8.53
C VAL A 209 -20.63 -6.12 8.82
N THR A 210 -20.28 -6.63 10.00
CA THR A 210 -18.89 -6.88 10.42
C THR A 210 -18.24 -7.97 9.57
N GLY A 211 -16.92 -7.94 9.49
CA GLY A 211 -16.14 -8.93 8.75
C GLY A 211 -14.64 -8.64 8.89
N HIS A 212 -13.83 -9.40 8.20
CA HIS A 212 -12.39 -9.13 8.19
C HIS A 212 -12.07 -8.02 7.21
N HIS A 213 -11.51 -6.90 7.69
CA HIS A 213 -11.16 -5.80 6.81
C HIS A 213 -9.83 -6.01 6.05
N THR A 214 -8.98 -6.92 6.51
CA THR A 214 -7.67 -7.19 5.89
C THR A 214 -7.30 -8.69 5.89
N PRO A 215 -8.20 -9.58 5.43
CA PRO A 215 -7.95 -11.02 5.45
C PRO A 215 -6.91 -11.43 4.40
N LEU A 216 -6.03 -12.37 4.76
CA LEU A 216 -5.12 -12.95 3.77
C LEU A 216 -5.88 -13.83 2.78
N SER A 217 -6.77 -14.70 3.25
CA SER A 217 -7.54 -15.63 2.41
C SER A 217 -9.03 -15.42 2.59
N GLY A 218 -9.80 -15.66 1.52
CA GLY A 218 -11.27 -15.67 1.55
C GLY A 218 -11.80 -17.10 1.39
N TYR A 219 -12.87 -17.45 2.11
CA TYR A 219 -13.48 -18.77 2.03
C TYR A 219 -15.01 -18.73 1.92
N ARG A 220 -15.60 -17.55 2.04
CA ARG A 220 -17.04 -17.34 1.86
C ARG A 220 -17.33 -16.80 0.45
N PRO A 221 -18.47 -17.15 -0.15
CA PRO A 221 -18.90 -16.56 -1.41
C PRO A 221 -18.89 -15.02 -1.33
N GLY A 222 -18.35 -14.38 -2.34
CA GLY A 222 -18.26 -12.89 -2.41
C GLY A 222 -17.23 -12.25 -1.50
N GLN A 223 -16.56 -12.98 -0.61
CA GLN A 223 -15.56 -12.42 0.28
C GLN A 223 -14.31 -11.92 -0.48
N GLU A 224 -13.95 -10.67 -0.25
CA GLU A 224 -12.70 -10.11 -0.72
C GLU A 224 -11.54 -10.52 0.19
N SER A 225 -10.33 -10.64 -0.38
CA SER A 225 -9.12 -11.00 0.36
C SER A 225 -7.87 -10.66 -0.43
N THR A 226 -6.74 -10.55 0.27
CA THR A 226 -5.42 -10.38 -0.35
C THR A 226 -5.13 -11.46 -1.40
N GLU A 227 -5.41 -12.72 -1.10
CA GLU A 227 -5.16 -13.85 -2.00
C GLU A 227 -6.03 -13.78 -3.27
N LYS A 228 -7.30 -13.39 -3.14
CA LYS A 228 -8.22 -13.21 -4.27
C LYS A 228 -7.74 -12.10 -5.20
N CYS A 229 -7.38 -10.93 -4.64
CA CYS A 229 -6.83 -9.81 -5.39
C CYS A 229 -5.55 -10.19 -6.15
N VAL A 230 -4.59 -10.80 -5.46
CA VAL A 230 -3.32 -11.23 -6.07
C VAL A 230 -3.54 -12.27 -7.16
N ASN A 231 -4.36 -13.30 -6.93
CA ASN A 231 -4.61 -14.34 -7.93
C ASN A 231 -5.28 -13.75 -9.17
N TRP A 232 -6.25 -12.84 -9.01
CA TRP A 232 -6.88 -12.15 -10.14
C TRP A 232 -5.87 -11.42 -11.02
N LEU A 233 -4.90 -10.71 -10.43
CA LEU A 233 -3.84 -10.00 -11.16
C LEU A 233 -2.85 -10.97 -11.83
N LEU A 234 -2.50 -12.06 -11.16
CA LEU A 234 -1.63 -13.10 -11.74
C LEU A 234 -2.30 -13.77 -12.95
N ASP A 235 -3.61 -14.01 -12.90
CA ASP A 235 -4.40 -14.55 -14.02
C ASP A 235 -4.48 -13.57 -15.21
N LYS A 236 -4.25 -12.27 -14.97
CA LYS A 236 -4.06 -11.23 -16.01
C LYS A 236 -2.60 -11.07 -16.45
N ASN A 237 -1.71 -12.01 -16.08
CA ASN A 237 -0.29 -12.00 -16.41
C ASN A 237 0.49 -10.80 -15.84
N VAL A 238 0.01 -10.16 -14.79
CA VAL A 238 0.81 -9.15 -14.07
C VAL A 238 1.99 -9.82 -13.39
N ALA A 239 3.19 -9.32 -13.62
CA ALA A 239 4.41 -9.89 -13.06
C ALA A 239 4.35 -9.87 -11.51
N PRO A 240 4.52 -11.02 -10.82
CA PRO A 240 4.37 -11.10 -9.37
C PRO A 240 5.33 -10.16 -8.62
N GLY A 241 6.55 -9.94 -9.12
CA GLY A 241 7.52 -9.01 -8.54
C GLY A 241 7.11 -7.53 -8.55
N LYS A 242 6.06 -7.16 -9.30
CA LYS A 242 5.47 -5.81 -9.27
C LYS A 242 4.31 -5.67 -8.27
N LEU A 243 3.81 -6.76 -7.70
CA LEU A 243 2.67 -6.75 -6.77
C LEU A 243 3.15 -6.56 -5.34
N ILE A 244 2.72 -5.48 -4.69
CA ILE A 244 2.98 -5.17 -3.28
C ILE A 244 1.67 -5.29 -2.52
N ILE A 245 1.55 -6.24 -1.58
CA ILE A 245 0.30 -6.41 -0.84
C ILE A 245 0.22 -5.48 0.37
N GLY A 246 -1.01 -5.12 0.75
CA GLY A 246 -1.29 -4.20 1.86
C GLY A 246 -1.39 -4.88 3.22
N ALA A 247 -0.93 -4.18 4.25
CA ALA A 247 -1.20 -4.47 5.65
C ALA A 247 -1.79 -3.24 6.34
N ALA A 248 -2.73 -3.47 7.25
CA ALA A 248 -3.37 -2.41 8.01
C ALA A 248 -2.71 -2.27 9.39
N PHE A 249 -2.09 -1.12 9.64
CA PHE A 249 -1.53 -0.81 10.96
C PHE A 249 -2.57 -0.14 11.85
N TYR A 250 -3.83 -0.55 11.67
CA TYR A 250 -4.99 -0.06 12.43
C TYR A 250 -6.09 -1.12 12.49
N ALA A 251 -6.95 -0.99 13.49
CA ALA A 251 -8.21 -1.73 13.58
C ALA A 251 -9.38 -0.90 13.05
N ARG A 252 -10.40 -1.58 12.53
CA ARG A 252 -11.75 -1.06 12.34
C ARG A 252 -12.64 -1.62 13.44
N VAL A 253 -13.44 -0.76 14.08
CA VAL A 253 -14.30 -1.10 15.20
C VAL A 253 -15.75 -0.79 14.85
N TRP A 254 -16.65 -1.74 15.12
CA TRP A 254 -18.10 -1.59 15.02
C TRP A 254 -18.72 -1.69 16.40
N GLU A 255 -19.80 -1.00 16.60
CA GLU A 255 -20.65 -1.05 17.80
C GLU A 255 -22.03 -1.63 17.51
N GLN A 256 -22.81 -1.87 18.55
CA GLN A 256 -24.14 -2.49 18.49
C GLN A 256 -24.15 -3.89 17.84
N VAL A 257 -23.03 -4.58 17.90
CA VAL A 257 -22.84 -5.88 17.29
C VAL A 257 -23.38 -6.99 18.20
N PRO A 258 -24.32 -7.85 17.73
CA PRO A 258 -24.83 -8.97 18.53
C PRO A 258 -23.75 -9.98 18.89
N ASP A 259 -23.89 -10.63 20.07
CA ASP A 259 -23.02 -11.73 20.53
C ASP A 259 -23.38 -13.06 19.85
N SER A 260 -23.32 -13.07 18.53
CA SER A 260 -23.41 -14.28 17.71
C SER A 260 -22.12 -14.42 16.93
N ASN A 261 -21.53 -15.62 16.90
CA ASN A 261 -20.25 -15.89 16.26
C ASN A 261 -19.14 -14.91 16.71
N HIS A 262 -19.15 -14.52 18.00
CA HIS A 262 -18.26 -13.51 18.57
C HIS A 262 -18.22 -12.21 17.75
N GLY A 263 -19.40 -11.74 17.33
CA GLY A 263 -19.57 -10.51 16.55
C GLY A 263 -19.14 -10.59 15.08
N LEU A 264 -18.59 -11.68 14.62
CA LEU A 264 -18.14 -11.82 13.23
C LEU A 264 -19.32 -12.12 12.29
N TYR A 265 -19.41 -11.37 11.19
CA TYR A 265 -20.48 -11.41 10.19
C TYR A 265 -21.86 -11.09 10.77
N GLN A 266 -21.91 -10.14 11.68
CA GLN A 266 -23.12 -9.65 12.33
C GLN A 266 -23.45 -8.22 11.87
N PRO A 267 -24.72 -7.80 11.94
CA PRO A 267 -25.05 -6.38 11.79
C PRO A 267 -24.27 -5.52 12.79
N GLY A 268 -23.89 -4.33 12.40
CA GLY A 268 -23.19 -3.38 13.27
C GLY A 268 -23.07 -2.00 12.63
N ILE A 269 -22.75 -1.02 13.45
CA ILE A 269 -22.53 0.36 13.02
C ILE A 269 -21.06 0.66 13.18
N PHE A 270 -20.40 1.21 12.15
CA PHE A 270 -19.01 1.62 12.26
C PHE A 270 -18.83 2.66 13.36
N ASN A 271 -17.88 2.42 14.25
CA ASN A 271 -17.61 3.29 15.40
C ASN A 271 -16.34 4.14 15.15
N GLN A 272 -15.18 3.46 14.93
CA GLN A 272 -13.91 4.17 14.78
C GLN A 272 -12.78 3.30 14.19
N GLY A 273 -11.69 3.97 13.82
CA GLY A 273 -10.37 3.35 13.62
C GLY A 273 -9.51 3.46 14.88
N VAL A 274 -8.64 2.48 15.13
CA VAL A 274 -7.67 2.49 16.24
C VAL A 274 -6.32 2.13 15.69
N GLY A 275 -5.30 3.00 15.82
CA GLY A 275 -3.93 2.72 15.40
C GLY A 275 -3.30 1.56 16.20
N TYR A 276 -2.44 0.78 15.58
CA TYR A 276 -1.79 -0.37 16.21
C TYR A 276 -0.99 0.02 17.47
N ASN A 277 -0.39 1.22 17.48
CA ASN A 277 0.28 1.79 18.63
C ASN A 277 -0.61 1.95 19.87
N ASN A 278 -1.93 1.98 19.70
CA ASN A 278 -2.91 2.09 20.79
C ASN A 278 -3.55 0.74 21.16
N PHE A 279 -3.18 -0.38 20.50
CA PHE A 279 -3.81 -1.69 20.75
C PHE A 279 -3.62 -2.16 22.19
N ALA A 280 -2.44 -1.96 22.80
CA ALA A 280 -2.17 -2.38 24.17
C ALA A 280 -3.09 -1.68 25.19
N THR A 281 -3.51 -0.45 24.93
CA THR A 281 -4.44 0.31 25.77
C THR A 281 -5.90 -0.03 25.42
N TYR A 282 -6.27 0.03 24.14
CA TYR A 282 -7.64 -0.14 23.70
C TYR A 282 -8.15 -1.58 23.88
N PHE A 283 -7.29 -2.57 23.64
CA PHE A 283 -7.56 -4.01 23.77
C PHE A 283 -6.88 -4.63 24.99
N SER A 284 -6.65 -3.86 26.07
CA SER A 284 -6.08 -4.38 27.32
C SER A 284 -6.98 -5.47 27.92
N ASP A 285 -6.41 -6.33 28.75
CA ASP A 285 -7.16 -7.42 29.43
C ASP A 285 -8.36 -6.89 30.24
N SER A 286 -8.21 -5.69 30.84
CA SER A 286 -9.30 -5.02 31.58
C SER A 286 -10.37 -4.40 30.68
N SER A 287 -10.14 -4.29 29.37
CA SER A 287 -11.10 -3.68 28.43
C SER A 287 -12.33 -4.53 28.16
N GLY A 288 -12.25 -5.85 28.44
CA GLY A 288 -13.31 -6.85 28.23
C GLY A 288 -13.38 -7.37 26.78
N PHE A 289 -12.39 -7.09 25.95
CA PHE A 289 -12.28 -7.72 24.64
C PHE A 289 -11.69 -9.13 24.74
N THR A 290 -12.24 -10.05 23.94
CA THR A 290 -11.73 -11.40 23.77
C THR A 290 -11.14 -11.56 22.38
N TYR A 291 -9.85 -11.92 22.33
CA TYR A 291 -9.13 -12.19 21.08
C TYR A 291 -9.58 -13.48 20.44
N SER A 292 -9.79 -13.45 19.14
CA SER A 292 -10.10 -14.61 18.30
C SER A 292 -9.31 -14.54 16.99
N ARG A 293 -9.16 -15.70 16.36
CA ARG A 293 -8.51 -15.78 15.04
C ARG A 293 -9.28 -16.71 14.12
N ASP A 294 -9.72 -16.16 13.00
CA ASP A 294 -10.21 -16.98 11.89
C ASP A 294 -9.02 -17.67 11.19
N LYS A 295 -8.93 -19.00 11.38
CA LYS A 295 -7.83 -19.81 10.83
C LYS A 295 -7.90 -19.91 9.30
N LYS A 296 -9.11 -19.89 8.71
CA LYS A 296 -9.32 -19.97 7.26
C LYS A 296 -8.97 -18.65 6.60
N ALA A 297 -9.48 -17.53 7.11
CA ALA A 297 -9.17 -16.20 6.63
C ALA A 297 -7.75 -15.74 7.00
N LYS A 298 -7.11 -16.41 7.97
CA LYS A 298 -5.82 -16.01 8.59
C LYS A 298 -5.85 -14.61 9.17
N ALA A 299 -7.01 -14.19 9.67
CA ALA A 299 -7.28 -12.85 10.16
C ALA A 299 -7.63 -12.86 11.66
N PRO A 300 -7.02 -11.98 12.46
CA PRO A 300 -7.39 -11.77 13.85
C PRO A 300 -8.63 -10.86 13.95
N TYR A 301 -9.37 -11.00 15.04
CA TYR A 301 -10.45 -10.11 15.43
C TYR A 301 -10.66 -10.18 16.94
N GLN A 302 -11.34 -9.20 17.48
CA GLN A 302 -11.71 -9.16 18.89
C GLN A 302 -13.19 -8.79 19.05
N TYR A 303 -13.80 -9.31 20.11
CA TYR A 303 -15.18 -9.02 20.45
C TYR A 303 -15.31 -8.69 21.93
N ASN A 304 -16.08 -7.65 22.25
CA ASN A 304 -16.46 -7.27 23.59
C ASN A 304 -17.95 -7.48 23.78
N ALA A 305 -18.36 -8.55 24.44
CA ALA A 305 -19.78 -8.92 24.60
C ALA A 305 -20.55 -7.90 25.44
N ALA A 306 -19.95 -7.37 26.51
CA ALA A 306 -20.60 -6.40 27.40
C ALA A 306 -20.89 -5.06 26.69
N LYS A 307 -19.96 -4.59 25.84
CA LYS A 307 -20.07 -3.33 25.09
C LYS A 307 -20.63 -3.52 23.70
N LYS A 308 -20.83 -4.76 23.23
CA LYS A 308 -21.25 -5.11 21.88
C LYS A 308 -20.34 -4.49 20.81
N LEU A 309 -19.01 -4.54 21.04
CA LEU A 309 -18.01 -4.02 20.12
C LEU A 309 -17.29 -5.15 19.40
N PHE A 310 -17.14 -5.02 18.09
CA PHE A 310 -16.35 -5.90 17.25
C PHE A 310 -15.18 -5.14 16.63
N ALA A 311 -13.99 -5.73 16.64
CA ALA A 311 -12.79 -5.15 16.03
C ALA A 311 -12.08 -6.16 15.13
N THR A 312 -11.61 -5.69 13.98
CA THR A 312 -10.81 -6.47 13.01
C THR A 312 -9.56 -5.69 12.62
N PHE A 313 -8.42 -6.36 12.43
CA PHE A 313 -7.10 -5.72 12.31
C PHE A 313 -6.03 -6.66 11.72
N ASP A 314 -4.82 -6.14 11.48
CA ASP A 314 -3.61 -6.94 11.38
C ASP A 314 -2.86 -6.98 12.73
N ASP A 315 -2.23 -8.11 13.02
CA ASP A 315 -1.32 -8.33 14.14
C ASP A 315 0.01 -8.93 13.66
N LYS A 316 0.96 -9.15 14.58
CA LYS A 316 2.25 -9.78 14.23
C LYS A 316 2.10 -11.13 13.53
N ARG A 317 1.07 -11.90 13.89
CA ARG A 317 0.82 -13.21 13.28
C ARG A 317 0.27 -13.08 11.86
N SER A 318 -0.67 -12.17 11.62
CA SER A 318 -1.24 -11.95 10.29
C SER A 318 -0.21 -11.35 9.32
N VAL A 319 0.61 -10.37 9.74
CA VAL A 319 1.68 -9.83 8.90
C VAL A 319 2.79 -10.85 8.64
N SER A 320 3.06 -11.77 9.58
CA SER A 320 3.93 -12.92 9.36
C SER A 320 3.36 -13.87 8.30
N ASP A 321 2.05 -14.15 8.33
CA ASP A 321 1.40 -15.00 7.33
C ASP A 321 1.35 -14.31 5.96
N LYS A 322 1.11 -12.99 5.88
CA LYS A 322 1.24 -12.16 4.67
C LYS A 322 2.68 -12.23 4.11
N SER A 323 3.68 -12.11 4.96
CA SER A 323 5.10 -12.21 4.56
C SER A 323 5.45 -13.60 3.98
N LYS A 324 4.93 -14.69 4.55
CA LYS A 324 5.08 -16.05 4.00
C LYS A 324 4.39 -16.18 2.64
N PHE A 325 3.22 -15.55 2.48
CA PHE A 325 2.49 -15.52 1.21
C PHE A 325 3.29 -14.80 0.12
N ILE A 326 3.88 -13.64 0.43
CA ILE A 326 4.78 -12.89 -0.46
C ILE A 326 5.90 -13.80 -0.98
N ARG A 327 6.60 -14.49 -0.08
CA ARG A 327 7.70 -15.40 -0.46
C ARG A 327 7.21 -16.56 -1.34
N ARG A 328 6.10 -17.21 -0.95
CA ARG A 328 5.53 -18.34 -1.69
C ARG A 328 5.11 -17.96 -3.10
N LYS A 329 4.49 -16.79 -3.27
CA LYS A 329 4.01 -16.26 -4.56
C LYS A 329 5.07 -15.45 -5.32
N LYS A 330 6.26 -15.23 -4.73
CA LYS A 330 7.36 -14.41 -5.28
C LYS A 330 6.90 -12.98 -5.60
N LEU A 331 6.06 -12.39 -4.74
CA LEU A 331 5.57 -11.02 -4.90
C LEU A 331 6.69 -10.00 -4.66
N GLY A 332 6.45 -8.75 -5.04
CA GLY A 332 7.43 -7.66 -4.89
C GLY A 332 7.67 -7.22 -3.45
N GLY A 333 6.70 -7.41 -2.55
CA GLY A 333 6.84 -6.99 -1.16
C GLY A 333 5.52 -6.70 -0.45
N ILE A 334 5.62 -5.87 0.58
CA ILE A 334 4.51 -5.41 1.42
C ILE A 334 4.54 -3.89 1.56
N MET A 335 3.38 -3.26 1.52
CA MET A 335 3.18 -1.89 1.98
C MET A 335 2.21 -1.86 3.14
N PHE A 336 2.17 -0.77 3.88
CA PHE A 336 1.23 -0.63 4.99
C PHE A 336 0.75 0.81 5.16
N TRP A 337 -0.53 0.93 5.53
CA TRP A 337 -1.16 2.15 5.98
C TRP A 337 -1.30 2.10 7.50
N GLU A 338 -0.65 2.92 8.33
CA GLU A 338 0.48 3.75 7.96
C GLU A 338 1.53 3.73 9.11
N LEU A 339 2.72 4.24 8.87
CA LEU A 339 3.87 4.09 9.78
C LEU A 339 3.64 4.73 11.15
N SER A 340 2.94 5.89 11.22
CA SER A 340 2.67 6.59 12.49
C SER A 340 1.76 5.80 13.43
N ASN A 341 1.12 4.75 12.93
CA ASN A 341 0.32 3.82 13.72
C ASN A 341 1.12 2.63 14.26
N ASP A 342 2.39 2.46 13.90
CA ASP A 342 3.22 1.37 14.44
C ASP A 342 3.83 1.74 15.79
N LEU A 343 4.38 0.74 16.45
CA LEU A 343 5.22 0.95 17.64
C LEU A 343 6.65 1.33 17.21
N PRO A 344 7.34 2.22 17.95
CA PRO A 344 8.74 2.56 17.69
C PRO A 344 9.70 1.36 17.71
N ALA A 345 9.39 0.37 18.53
CA ALA A 345 10.14 -0.89 18.65
C ALA A 345 9.21 -2.06 18.90
N ASN A 346 9.60 -3.24 18.44
CA ASN A 346 8.80 -4.47 18.54
C ASN A 346 7.41 -4.33 17.88
N GLY A 347 7.28 -3.48 16.86
CA GLY A 347 6.07 -3.27 16.10
C GLY A 347 5.83 -4.29 14.98
N LEU A 348 4.91 -3.94 14.07
CA LEU A 348 4.60 -4.75 12.90
C LEU A 348 5.72 -4.66 11.85
N VAL A 349 6.40 -3.50 11.72
CA VAL A 349 7.58 -3.36 10.85
C VAL A 349 8.67 -4.34 11.26
N ASP A 350 8.91 -4.53 12.55
CA ASP A 350 9.92 -5.46 13.04
C ASP A 350 9.62 -6.90 12.64
N GLU A 351 8.36 -7.33 12.77
CA GLU A 351 7.95 -8.68 12.36
C GLU A 351 8.04 -8.87 10.84
N ILE A 352 7.60 -7.87 10.05
CA ILE A 352 7.70 -7.88 8.58
C ILE A 352 9.18 -8.00 8.16
N TYR A 353 10.04 -7.14 8.69
CA TYR A 353 11.48 -7.15 8.37
C TYR A 353 12.12 -8.49 8.71
N LYS A 354 11.86 -9.03 9.89
CA LYS A 354 12.35 -10.35 10.32
C LYS A 354 11.99 -11.47 9.33
N ARG A 355 10.83 -11.36 8.63
CA ARG A 355 10.34 -12.38 7.68
C ARG A 355 10.85 -12.18 6.25
N LEU A 356 11.07 -10.94 5.84
CA LEU A 356 11.39 -10.62 4.44
C LEU A 356 12.88 -10.31 4.19
N SER A 357 13.66 -9.98 5.22
CA SER A 357 15.09 -9.67 5.10
C SER A 357 16.01 -10.89 5.04
N LYS A 358 15.44 -12.12 5.10
CA LYS A 358 16.20 -13.38 5.09
C LYS A 358 16.23 -14.05 3.72
#